data_988c4c0935815a2f4467ac2a6be5eff2
#
_entry.id   988c4c0935815a2f4467ac2a6be5eff2
#
_cell.length_a   1.000
_cell.length_b   1.000
_cell.length_c   1.000
_cell.angle_alpha   90.00
_cell.angle_beta   90.00
_cell.angle_gamma   90.00
#
_symmetry.space_group_name_H-M   'P 1'
#
loop_
_entity.id
_entity.type
_entity.pdbx_description
1 polymer ?
#
loop_
_entity_poly.entity_id
_entity_poly.type
_entity_poly.pdbx_seq_one_letter_code
_entity_poly.pdbx_strand_id
1 'polypeptide(L)'
;MNFIKILALAVLVLFLAGCGKPVPPDKVSYVGEWQSKTMYLLITQDGSVRYKRLKGGVTTSMEGPLQGFSGDNFDVGLGPMSSTFVVSKPPYQDGAQWKMVVDGEELLRGAQ
;
A
#
# COMPACT_ATOMS: atom_id res chain seq x y z
N MET A 1 -27.66 -12.25 27.46
CA MET A 1 -26.49 -11.41 27.68
C MET A 1 -25.27 -11.85 26.90
N ASN A 2 -25.04 -13.16 26.77
CA ASN A 2 -23.90 -13.67 25.98
C ASN A 2 -24.05 -13.37 24.48
N PHE A 3 -25.25 -13.20 23.98
CA PHE A 3 -25.51 -12.88 22.58
C PHE A 3 -24.96 -11.54 22.16
N ILE A 4 -25.03 -10.53 23.04
CA ILE A 4 -24.56 -9.18 22.73
C ILE A 4 -23.04 -9.16 22.60
N LYS A 5 -22.33 -9.91 23.45
CA LYS A 5 -20.87 -10.02 23.40
C LYS A 5 -20.40 -10.74 22.14
N ILE A 6 -21.09 -11.77 21.71
CA ILE A 6 -20.76 -12.50 20.49
C ILE A 6 -20.99 -11.63 19.25
N LEU A 7 -22.08 -10.86 19.24
CA LEU A 7 -22.38 -9.95 18.15
C LEU A 7 -21.33 -8.84 18.04
N ALA A 8 -20.92 -8.28 19.16
CA ALA A 8 -19.89 -7.23 19.17
C ALA A 8 -18.55 -7.76 18.64
N LEU A 9 -18.20 -8.99 18.96
CA LEU A 9 -16.97 -9.63 18.46
C LEU A 9 -17.05 -9.87 16.95
N ALA A 10 -18.18 -10.30 16.44
CA ALA A 10 -18.40 -10.54 15.02
C ALA A 10 -18.31 -9.23 14.22
N VAL A 11 -18.84 -8.13 14.73
CA VAL A 11 -18.74 -6.81 14.11
C VAL A 11 -17.29 -6.34 14.07
N LEU A 12 -16.52 -6.59 15.13
CA LEU A 12 -15.10 -6.24 15.18
C LEU A 12 -14.30 -7.00 14.12
N VAL A 13 -14.58 -8.28 13.93
CA VAL A 13 -13.92 -9.10 12.91
C VAL A 13 -14.25 -8.58 11.51
N LEU A 14 -15.49 -8.16 11.27
CA LEU A 14 -15.88 -7.57 9.98
C LEU A 14 -15.14 -6.25 9.69
N PHE A 15 -14.91 -5.45 10.72
CA PHE A 15 -14.12 -4.22 10.59
C PHE A 15 -12.67 -4.52 10.18
N LEU A 16 -12.06 -5.54 10.79
CA LEU A 16 -10.70 -5.96 10.44
C LEU A 16 -10.63 -6.52 9.01
N ALA A 17 -11.67 -7.20 8.55
CA ALA A 17 -11.74 -7.73 7.20
C ALA A 17 -11.82 -6.63 6.13
N GLY A 18 -12.23 -5.38 6.49
CA GLY A 18 -12.25 -4.23 5.60
C GLY A 18 -10.90 -3.59 5.34
N CYS A 19 -9.82 -3.99 6.05
CA CYS A 19 -8.48 -3.41 5.98
C CYS A 19 -7.60 -4.17 5.01
N GLY A 20 -7.91 -4.54 3.86
CA GLY A 20 -7.05 -5.19 2.90
C GLY A 20 -6.29 -6.41 3.41
N LYS A 21 -5.44 -6.98 2.58
CA LYS A 21 -4.57 -8.10 2.94
C LYS A 21 -3.28 -7.56 3.54
N PRO A 22 -2.84 -8.06 4.70
CA PRO A 22 -1.55 -7.65 5.26
C PRO A 22 -0.41 -7.92 4.28
N VAL A 23 0.63 -7.10 4.37
CA VAL A 23 1.83 -7.30 3.56
C VAL A 23 2.51 -8.60 3.99
N PRO A 24 2.76 -9.55 3.06
CA PRO A 24 3.39 -10.81 3.42
C PRO A 24 4.84 -10.63 3.86
N PRO A 25 5.42 -11.58 4.61
CA PRO A 25 6.78 -11.46 5.14
C PRO A 25 7.85 -11.20 4.08
N ASP A 26 7.72 -11.79 2.90
CA ASP A 26 8.68 -11.61 1.81
C ASP A 26 8.54 -10.26 1.11
N LYS A 27 7.53 -9.46 1.44
CA LYS A 27 7.29 -8.13 0.87
C LYS A 27 7.35 -7.02 1.93
N VAL A 28 7.83 -7.32 3.12
CA VAL A 28 7.86 -6.36 4.22
C VAL A 28 8.70 -5.12 3.89
N SER A 29 9.67 -5.23 2.99
CA SER A 29 10.48 -4.09 2.56
C SER A 29 9.67 -3.02 1.82
N TYR A 30 8.46 -3.35 1.32
CA TYR A 30 7.57 -2.39 0.68
C TYR A 30 6.88 -1.48 1.69
N VAL A 31 6.79 -1.89 2.95
CA VAL A 31 6.11 -1.12 3.99
C VAL A 31 6.88 0.15 4.27
N GLY A 32 6.18 1.27 4.25
CA GLY A 32 6.76 2.56 4.55
C GLY A 32 6.18 3.67 3.71
N GLU A 33 6.77 4.83 3.86
CA GLU A 33 6.40 6.04 3.16
C GLU A 33 7.44 6.32 2.08
N TRP A 34 7.00 6.35 0.83
CA TRP A 34 7.85 6.50 -0.33
C TRP A 34 7.51 7.78 -1.07
N GLN A 35 8.51 8.55 -1.47
CA GLN A 35 8.29 9.85 -2.10
C GLN A 35 9.25 10.15 -3.23
N SER A 36 8.74 10.89 -4.21
CA SER A 36 9.54 11.64 -5.17
C SER A 36 8.95 13.07 -5.23
N LYS A 37 9.45 13.89 -6.15
CA LYS A 37 8.90 15.24 -6.32
C LYS A 37 7.45 15.22 -6.81
N THR A 38 7.03 14.15 -7.46
CA THR A 38 5.73 14.07 -8.12
C THR A 38 4.88 12.91 -7.63
N MET A 39 5.39 12.04 -6.76
CA MET A 39 4.65 10.88 -6.30
C MET A 39 4.84 10.67 -4.79
N TYR A 40 3.74 10.31 -4.14
CA TYR A 40 3.71 9.88 -2.74
C TYR A 40 3.02 8.53 -2.67
N LEU A 41 3.60 7.60 -1.94
CA LEU A 41 3.06 6.26 -1.77
C LEU A 41 3.31 5.81 -0.33
N LEU A 42 2.24 5.50 0.39
CA LEU A 42 2.31 4.95 1.74
C LEU A 42 1.74 3.54 1.72
N ILE A 43 2.51 2.57 2.17
CA ILE A 43 2.08 1.18 2.31
C ILE A 43 2.24 0.80 3.78
N THR A 44 1.13 0.44 4.42
CA THR A 44 1.16 0.00 5.82
C THR A 44 1.20 -1.51 5.91
N GLN A 45 1.67 -2.03 7.05
CA GLN A 45 1.79 -3.47 7.27
C GLN A 45 0.45 -4.18 7.19
N ASP A 46 -0.63 -3.52 7.62
CA ASP A 46 -1.98 -4.09 7.61
C ASP A 46 -2.65 -4.10 6.24
N GLY A 47 -1.97 -3.59 5.20
CA GLY A 47 -2.49 -3.59 3.84
C GLY A 47 -3.33 -2.39 3.47
N SER A 48 -3.00 -1.22 4.00
CA SER A 48 -3.60 0.04 3.59
C SER A 48 -2.61 0.80 2.72
N VAL A 49 -3.10 1.35 1.59
CA VAL A 49 -2.25 2.06 0.63
C VAL A 49 -2.83 3.44 0.37
N ARG A 50 -1.97 4.46 0.48
CA ARG A 50 -2.28 5.83 0.05
C ARG A 50 -1.36 6.22 -1.08
N TYR A 51 -1.93 6.86 -2.07
CA TYR A 51 -1.22 7.24 -3.28
C TYR A 51 -1.60 8.66 -3.69
N LYS A 52 -0.61 9.42 -4.07
CA LYS A 52 -0.81 10.76 -4.63
C LYS A 52 0.20 10.99 -5.74
N ARG A 53 -0.26 11.50 -6.86
CA ARG A 53 0.61 11.81 -7.99
C ARG A 53 0.25 13.14 -8.62
N LEU A 54 1.28 13.93 -8.88
CA LEU A 54 1.18 15.18 -9.64
C LEU A 54 1.70 14.93 -11.05
N LYS A 55 0.86 15.09 -12.04
CA LYS A 55 1.23 14.90 -13.44
C LYS A 55 0.50 15.92 -14.31
N GLY A 56 1.27 16.72 -15.07
CA GLY A 56 0.70 17.73 -15.96
C GLY A 56 -0.15 18.76 -15.25
N GLY A 57 0.20 19.14 -14.01
CA GLY A 57 -0.58 20.07 -13.22
C GLY A 57 -1.82 19.48 -12.56
N VAL A 58 -2.08 18.20 -12.76
CA VAL A 58 -3.22 17.49 -12.17
C VAL A 58 -2.76 16.59 -11.05
N THR A 59 -3.39 16.69 -9.88
CA THR A 59 -3.15 15.83 -8.74
C THR A 59 -4.17 14.70 -8.70
N THR A 60 -3.67 13.46 -8.72
CA THR A 60 -4.50 12.27 -8.55
C THR A 60 -4.22 11.71 -7.16
N SER A 61 -5.28 11.39 -6.43
CA SER A 61 -5.19 10.78 -5.10
C SER A 61 -6.02 9.51 -5.05
N MET A 62 -5.48 8.49 -4.38
CA MET A 62 -6.18 7.23 -4.18
C MET A 62 -5.84 6.68 -2.81
N GLU A 63 -6.82 6.06 -2.17
CA GLU A 63 -6.64 5.36 -0.91
C GLU A 63 -7.47 4.08 -0.98
N GLY A 64 -6.86 2.96 -0.65
CA GLY A 64 -7.57 1.70 -0.73
C GLY A 64 -6.80 0.55 -0.11
N PRO A 65 -7.47 -0.61 -0.02
CA PRO A 65 -6.84 -1.81 0.53
C PRO A 65 -5.91 -2.47 -0.48
N LEU A 66 -4.82 -3.04 0.04
CA LEU A 66 -3.94 -3.90 -0.74
C LEU A 66 -4.68 -5.19 -1.06
N GLN A 67 -4.75 -5.55 -2.34
CA GLN A 67 -5.37 -6.81 -2.77
C GLN A 67 -4.37 -7.96 -2.80
N GLY A 68 -3.11 -7.66 -3.11
CA GLY A 68 -2.08 -8.66 -3.16
C GLY A 68 -0.94 -8.29 -4.07
N PHE A 69 0.05 -9.17 -4.14
CA PHE A 69 1.21 -9.01 -5.00
C PHE A 69 1.16 -10.01 -6.16
N SER A 70 1.67 -9.59 -7.30
CA SER A 70 1.89 -10.45 -8.46
C SER A 70 3.32 -10.22 -8.91
N GLY A 71 4.24 -11.11 -8.53
CA GLY A 71 5.66 -10.84 -8.65
C GLY A 71 6.02 -9.63 -7.80
N ASP A 72 6.66 -8.64 -8.41
CA ASP A 72 7.03 -7.40 -7.73
C ASP A 72 5.91 -6.34 -7.76
N ASN A 73 4.89 -6.54 -8.59
CA ASN A 73 3.77 -5.61 -8.71
C ASN A 73 2.74 -5.83 -7.61
N PHE A 74 1.92 -4.82 -7.34
CA PHE A 74 0.85 -4.96 -6.36
C PHE A 74 -0.42 -4.26 -6.83
N ASP A 75 -1.56 -4.80 -6.40
CA ASP A 75 -2.88 -4.29 -6.72
C ASP A 75 -3.51 -3.65 -5.49
N VAL A 76 -4.15 -2.51 -5.71
CA VAL A 76 -4.82 -1.73 -4.66
C VAL A 76 -6.22 -1.38 -5.11
N GLY A 77 -7.18 -1.48 -4.20
CA GLY A 77 -8.56 -1.12 -4.48
C GLY A 77 -9.53 -2.23 -4.18
N LEU A 78 -10.77 -2.07 -4.62
CA LEU A 78 -11.87 -3.00 -4.36
C LEU A 78 -12.43 -3.52 -5.68
N GLY A 79 -12.34 -4.84 -5.88
CA GLY A 79 -12.93 -5.51 -7.03
C GLY A 79 -12.52 -4.90 -8.36
N PRO A 80 -13.50 -4.51 -9.21
CA PRO A 80 -13.18 -3.90 -10.51
C PRO A 80 -12.60 -2.49 -10.42
N MET A 81 -12.64 -1.88 -9.25
CA MET A 81 -12.07 -0.54 -8.99
C MET A 81 -10.64 -0.66 -8.45
N SER A 82 -9.88 -1.62 -8.94
CA SER A 82 -8.50 -1.80 -8.51
C SER A 82 -7.52 -1.22 -9.52
N SER A 83 -6.34 -0.84 -9.04
CA SER A 83 -5.23 -0.36 -9.85
C SER A 83 -4.01 -1.22 -9.58
N THR A 84 -3.25 -1.52 -10.62
CA THR A 84 -1.99 -2.24 -10.53
C THR A 84 -0.84 -1.23 -10.51
N PHE A 85 0.02 -1.34 -9.50
CA PHE A 85 1.26 -0.58 -9.43
C PHE A 85 2.38 -1.46 -9.98
N VAL A 86 3.01 -0.98 -11.04
CA VAL A 86 4.08 -1.72 -11.70
C VAL A 86 5.41 -1.36 -11.05
N VAL A 87 6.04 -2.34 -10.42
CA VAL A 87 7.31 -2.15 -9.71
C VAL A 87 8.41 -2.76 -10.56
N SER A 88 9.20 -1.91 -11.22
CA SER A 88 10.31 -2.36 -12.05
C SER A 88 11.57 -2.61 -11.25
N LYS A 89 11.71 -1.97 -10.09
CA LYS A 89 12.76 -2.24 -9.12
C LYS A 89 12.14 -2.33 -7.74
N PRO A 90 12.07 -3.53 -7.14
CA PRO A 90 11.59 -3.67 -5.77
C PRO A 90 12.52 -2.97 -4.80
N PRO A 91 12.10 -2.77 -3.54
CA PRO A 91 12.91 -2.02 -2.59
C PRO A 91 14.35 -2.50 -2.50
N TYR A 92 15.27 -1.58 -2.64
CA TYR A 92 16.71 -1.85 -2.57
C TYR A 92 17.42 -0.71 -1.85
N GLN A 93 18.59 -1.02 -1.30
CA GLN A 93 19.43 -0.02 -0.64
C GLN A 93 20.47 0.51 -1.61
N ASP A 94 20.60 1.85 -1.61
CA ASP A 94 21.65 2.55 -2.33
C ASP A 94 22.33 3.47 -1.29
N GLY A 95 23.43 3.01 -0.74
CA GLY A 95 24.03 3.65 0.40
C GLY A 95 23.15 3.55 1.64
N ALA A 96 22.86 4.67 2.29
CA ALA A 96 21.98 4.73 3.45
C ALA A 96 20.51 4.88 3.07
N GLN A 97 20.20 4.94 1.77
CA GLN A 97 18.88 5.26 1.27
C GLN A 97 18.19 4.02 0.73
N TRP A 98 16.92 3.83 1.10
CA TRP A 98 16.06 2.84 0.46
C TRP A 98 15.34 3.46 -0.71
N LYS A 99 15.31 2.75 -1.83
CA LYS A 99 14.71 3.20 -3.08
C LYS A 99 13.83 2.11 -3.67
N MET A 100 12.86 2.52 -4.47
CA MET A 100 11.99 1.62 -5.23
C MET A 100 11.53 2.36 -6.48
N VAL A 101 11.34 1.65 -7.59
CA VAL A 101 10.81 2.26 -8.82
C VAL A 101 9.41 1.74 -9.06
N VAL A 102 8.44 2.65 -9.02
CA VAL A 102 7.02 2.36 -9.18
C VAL A 102 6.47 3.19 -10.33
N ASP A 103 5.83 2.53 -11.30
CA ASP A 103 5.25 3.19 -12.49
C ASP A 103 6.25 4.13 -13.17
N GLY A 104 7.51 3.72 -13.21
CA GLY A 104 8.58 4.49 -13.84
C GLY A 104 9.18 5.61 -12.99
N GLU A 105 8.70 5.79 -11.75
CA GLU A 105 9.19 6.82 -10.83
C GLU A 105 10.11 6.23 -9.77
N GLU A 106 11.30 6.79 -9.61
CA GLU A 106 12.19 6.42 -8.50
C GLU A 106 11.72 7.09 -7.22
N LEU A 107 11.37 6.27 -6.23
CA LEU A 107 10.90 6.75 -4.95
C LEU A 107 11.95 6.50 -3.87
N LEU A 108 12.03 7.42 -2.92
CA LEU A 108 12.88 7.30 -1.75
C LEU A 108 12.01 7.05 -0.53
N ARG A 109 12.45 6.11 0.32
CA ARG A 109 11.73 5.86 1.57
C ARG A 109 12.09 6.92 2.58
N GLY A 110 11.08 7.55 3.17
CA GLY A 110 11.28 8.56 4.20
C GLY A 110 11.88 7.97 5.47
N ALA A 111 12.50 8.82 6.26
CA ALA A 111 13.00 8.46 7.56
C ALA A 111 11.82 8.11 8.48
N GLN A 112 11.96 7.01 9.23
CA GLN A 112 10.95 6.56 10.18
C GLN A 112 11.47 6.61 11.59
#